data_bc2d873e58b5c38e4c5b977b33f9736e
#
_entry.id   bc2d873e58b5c38e4c5b977b33f9736e
#
_cell.length_a   1.000
_cell.length_b   1.000
_cell.length_c   1.000
_cell.angle_alpha   90.00
_cell.angle_beta   90.00
_cell.angle_gamma   90.00
#
_symmetry.space_group_name_H-M   'P 1'
#
loop_
_entity.id
_entity.type
_entity.pdbx_description
1 polymer ?
#
loop_
_entity_poly.entity_id
_entity_poly.type
_entity_poly.pdbx_seq_one_letter_code
_entity_poly.pdbx_strand_id
1 'polypeptide(L)'
;MSFEVADTLDMSTPDAKRASYALLVAQVRAVLEGERDWIANLAQFSALVYQSVPHLNWAGFYLARGEELVVGPFQGKVACVRIPFARGVCGACARSREIQLVEDVHAFPGHIACDSASNSELVLPVLAGERLVAVFDLDSPLTARFDAEDARGFAEAIAVLAGGTDWPQ
;
A
#
# COMPACT_ATOMS: atom_id res chain seq x y z
N MET A 1 5.07 -21.22 -13.79
CA MET A 1 4.90 -20.02 -14.64
C MET A 1 5.92 -19.01 -14.15
N SER A 2 6.78 -18.46 -15.00
CA SER A 2 7.77 -17.45 -14.63
C SER A 2 7.18 -16.08 -14.95
N PHE A 3 7.14 -15.19 -13.97
CA PHE A 3 6.74 -13.80 -14.20
C PHE A 3 8.02 -12.97 -14.34
N GLU A 4 8.21 -12.31 -15.47
CA GLU A 4 9.19 -11.25 -15.60
C GLU A 4 8.52 -9.94 -15.14
N VAL A 5 8.96 -9.45 -14.01
CA VAL A 5 8.56 -8.12 -13.52
C VAL A 5 9.45 -7.10 -14.22
N ALA A 6 8.85 -6.02 -14.73
CA ALA A 6 9.63 -4.92 -15.30
C ALA A 6 10.65 -4.39 -14.28
N ASP A 7 11.80 -3.93 -14.78
CA ASP A 7 12.77 -3.20 -13.98
C ASP A 7 12.13 -2.04 -13.23
N THR A 8 12.87 -1.46 -12.30
CA THR A 8 12.43 -0.33 -11.46
C THR A 8 11.68 0.73 -12.27
N LEU A 9 10.47 1.05 -11.83
CA LEU A 9 9.60 2.03 -12.48
C LEU A 9 10.20 3.44 -12.40
N ASP A 10 10.04 4.22 -13.47
CA ASP A 10 10.48 5.63 -13.52
C ASP A 10 9.47 6.53 -12.80
N MET A 11 9.89 7.09 -11.66
CA MET A 11 9.10 8.00 -10.83
C MET A 11 9.63 9.45 -10.86
N SER A 12 10.45 9.80 -11.86
CA SER A 12 11.19 11.07 -11.91
C SER A 12 10.34 12.29 -12.26
N THR A 13 9.26 12.11 -13.01
CA THR A 13 8.35 13.20 -13.42
C THR A 13 6.89 12.78 -13.30
N PRO A 14 5.93 13.73 -13.25
CA PRO A 14 4.51 13.37 -13.23
C PRO A 14 4.07 12.50 -14.43
N ASP A 15 4.59 12.79 -15.64
CA ASP A 15 4.28 11.99 -16.84
C ASP A 15 4.88 10.58 -16.76
N ALA A 16 6.13 10.47 -16.30
CA ALA A 16 6.78 9.19 -16.06
C ALA A 16 6.03 8.37 -15.00
N LYS A 17 5.60 8.99 -13.90
CA LYS A 17 4.76 8.35 -12.87
C LYS A 17 3.46 7.81 -13.47
N ARG A 18 2.73 8.60 -14.27
CA ARG A 18 1.49 8.15 -14.91
C ARG A 18 1.70 6.93 -15.81
N ALA A 19 2.74 6.92 -16.62
CA ALA A 19 3.09 5.78 -17.47
C ALA A 19 3.50 4.55 -16.62
N SER A 20 4.30 4.76 -15.58
CA SER A 20 4.75 3.71 -14.66
C SER A 20 3.58 3.09 -13.87
N TYR A 21 2.64 3.89 -13.39
CA TYR A 21 1.45 3.36 -12.72
C TYR A 21 0.50 2.61 -13.67
N ALA A 22 0.37 3.06 -14.93
CA ALA A 22 -0.38 2.30 -15.93
C ALA A 22 0.24 0.90 -16.16
N LEU A 23 1.58 0.83 -16.20
CA LEU A 23 2.30 -0.44 -16.30
C LEU A 23 2.11 -1.29 -15.04
N LEU A 24 2.24 -0.69 -13.84
CA LEU A 24 2.03 -1.39 -12.57
C LEU A 24 0.63 -2.00 -12.48
N VAL A 25 -0.40 -1.24 -12.86
CA VAL A 25 -1.80 -1.74 -12.89
C VAL A 25 -1.94 -2.93 -13.85
N ALA A 26 -1.30 -2.87 -15.02
CA ALA A 26 -1.30 -3.99 -15.96
C ALA A 26 -0.59 -5.23 -15.39
N GLN A 27 0.54 -5.04 -14.70
CA GLN A 27 1.27 -6.11 -14.01
C GLN A 27 0.45 -6.72 -12.86
N VAL A 28 -0.24 -5.89 -12.05
CA VAL A 28 -1.16 -6.36 -11.00
C VAL A 28 -2.24 -7.25 -11.60
N ARG A 29 -2.88 -6.83 -12.70
CA ARG A 29 -3.89 -7.65 -13.39
C ARG A 29 -3.34 -9.00 -13.83
N ALA A 30 -2.13 -9.01 -14.43
CA ALA A 30 -1.53 -10.23 -14.94
C ALA A 30 -1.10 -11.18 -13.80
N VAL A 31 -0.51 -10.65 -12.72
CA VAL A 31 -0.04 -11.46 -11.59
C VAL A 31 -1.20 -12.07 -10.80
N LEU A 32 -2.32 -11.36 -10.69
CA LEU A 32 -3.50 -11.82 -9.94
C LEU A 32 -4.55 -12.51 -10.82
N GLU A 33 -4.26 -12.73 -12.11
CA GLU A 33 -5.22 -13.32 -13.04
C GLU A 33 -5.64 -14.72 -12.60
N GLY A 34 -6.95 -14.91 -12.37
CA GLY A 34 -7.54 -16.17 -11.96
C GLY A 34 -7.34 -16.55 -10.48
N GLU A 35 -6.56 -15.79 -9.72
CA GLU A 35 -6.40 -16.02 -8.27
C GLU A 35 -7.39 -15.19 -7.48
N ARG A 36 -8.02 -15.79 -6.48
CA ARG A 36 -9.00 -15.13 -5.62
C ARG A 36 -8.68 -15.22 -4.13
N ASP A 37 -7.71 -16.05 -3.75
CA ASP A 37 -7.28 -16.14 -2.35
C ASP A 37 -6.68 -14.83 -1.88
N TRP A 38 -7.23 -14.28 -0.80
CA TRP A 38 -6.83 -12.96 -0.31
C TRP A 38 -5.39 -12.92 0.23
N ILE A 39 -4.90 -14.01 0.84
CA ILE A 39 -3.52 -14.06 1.35
C ILE A 39 -2.53 -14.06 0.18
N ALA A 40 -2.79 -14.91 -0.83
CA ALA A 40 -1.96 -14.99 -2.03
C ALA A 40 -1.92 -13.65 -2.76
N ASN A 41 -3.08 -13.02 -2.96
CA ASN A 41 -3.19 -11.75 -3.67
C ASN A 41 -2.48 -10.60 -2.93
N LEU A 42 -2.66 -10.49 -1.62
CA LEU A 42 -1.97 -9.46 -0.82
C LEU A 42 -0.44 -9.68 -0.80
N ALA A 43 0.01 -10.93 -0.72
CA ALA A 43 1.43 -11.25 -0.73
C ALA A 43 2.08 -10.90 -2.08
N GLN A 44 1.46 -11.29 -3.19
CA GLN A 44 1.95 -10.98 -4.54
C GLN A 44 1.92 -9.48 -4.83
N PHE A 45 0.87 -8.79 -4.43
CA PHE A 45 0.77 -7.34 -4.58
C PHE A 45 1.89 -6.61 -3.81
N SER A 46 2.10 -6.98 -2.55
CA SER A 46 3.16 -6.38 -1.73
C SER A 46 4.54 -6.62 -2.34
N ALA A 47 4.81 -7.84 -2.83
CA ALA A 47 6.08 -8.19 -3.45
C ALA A 47 6.30 -7.41 -4.76
N LEU A 48 5.29 -7.36 -5.63
CA LEU A 48 5.35 -6.63 -6.90
C LEU A 48 5.64 -5.14 -6.67
N VAL A 49 4.89 -4.51 -5.76
CA VAL A 49 5.08 -3.08 -5.45
C VAL A 49 6.48 -2.82 -4.88
N TYR A 50 6.90 -3.60 -3.89
CA TYR A 50 8.19 -3.41 -3.24
C TYR A 50 9.38 -3.60 -4.20
N GLN A 51 9.25 -4.53 -5.16
CA GLN A 51 10.28 -4.79 -6.18
C GLN A 51 10.32 -3.70 -7.27
N SER A 52 9.16 -3.18 -7.68
CA SER A 52 9.05 -2.32 -8.86
C SER A 52 9.14 -0.83 -8.54
N VAL A 53 8.63 -0.41 -7.38
CA VAL A 53 8.54 1.01 -7.00
C VAL A 53 9.79 1.42 -6.22
N PRO A 54 10.57 2.40 -6.71
CA PRO A 54 11.81 2.78 -6.07
C PRO A 54 11.59 3.58 -4.78
N HIS A 55 12.61 3.54 -3.91
CA HIS A 55 12.70 4.32 -2.67
C HIS A 55 11.62 3.97 -1.64
N LEU A 56 11.23 2.69 -1.55
CA LEU A 56 10.42 2.16 -0.48
C LEU A 56 11.30 1.43 0.54
N ASN A 57 11.01 1.60 1.83
CA ASN A 57 11.57 0.74 2.88
C ASN A 57 10.54 -0.23 3.46
N TRP A 58 9.25 -0.01 3.16
CA TRP A 58 8.17 -0.92 3.52
C TRP A 58 6.99 -0.81 2.54
N ALA A 59 6.34 -1.93 2.24
CA ALA A 59 5.10 -1.97 1.46
C ALA A 59 4.27 -3.17 1.87
N GLY A 60 3.04 -2.97 2.33
CA GLY A 60 2.21 -4.08 2.78
C GLY A 60 0.85 -3.68 3.32
N PHE A 61 0.18 -4.66 3.88
CA PHE A 61 -1.19 -4.53 4.32
C PHE A 61 -1.31 -4.65 5.84
N TYR A 62 -2.17 -3.81 6.39
CA TYR A 62 -2.73 -4.00 7.72
C TYR A 62 -4.21 -4.36 7.59
N LEU A 63 -4.61 -5.49 8.15
CA LEU A 63 -5.97 -6.04 8.04
C LEU A 63 -6.86 -5.45 9.11
N ALA A 64 -8.05 -4.98 8.73
CA ALA A 64 -9.05 -4.48 9.68
C ALA A 64 -9.64 -5.61 10.53
N ARG A 65 -9.58 -5.48 11.84
CA ARG A 65 -10.12 -6.43 12.83
C ARG A 65 -10.78 -5.67 13.97
N GLY A 66 -12.10 -5.51 13.93
CA GLY A 66 -12.79 -4.64 14.87
C GLY A 66 -12.35 -3.20 14.74
N GLU A 67 -11.82 -2.60 15.80
CA GLU A 67 -11.31 -1.22 15.84
C GLU A 67 -9.77 -1.14 15.84
N GLU A 68 -9.11 -2.18 15.35
CA GLU A 68 -7.65 -2.24 15.20
C GLU A 68 -7.25 -2.80 13.84
N LEU A 69 -6.02 -2.50 13.47
CA LEU A 69 -5.33 -3.06 12.32
C LEU A 69 -4.34 -4.11 12.79
N VAL A 70 -4.28 -5.23 12.08
CA VAL A 70 -3.32 -6.33 12.33
C VAL A 70 -2.45 -6.51 11.10
N VAL A 71 -1.13 -6.59 11.29
CA VAL A 71 -0.20 -6.75 10.17
C VAL A 71 -0.56 -8.00 9.34
N GLY A 72 -0.65 -7.80 8.04
CA GLY A 72 -0.88 -8.81 7.02
C GLY A 72 0.36 -9.05 6.17
N PRO A 73 0.21 -9.53 4.93
CA PRO A 73 1.33 -9.69 4.00
C PRO A 73 2.04 -8.37 3.71
N PHE A 74 3.37 -8.37 3.79
CA PHE A 74 4.21 -7.19 3.57
C PHE A 74 5.61 -7.56 3.09
N GLN A 75 6.34 -6.54 2.62
CA GLN A 75 7.77 -6.56 2.31
C GLN A 75 8.47 -5.44 3.08
N GLY A 76 9.65 -5.71 3.62
CA GLY A 76 10.42 -4.78 4.43
C GLY A 76 10.82 -5.38 5.77
N LYS A 77 11.21 -4.53 6.71
CA LYS A 77 11.56 -4.96 8.08
C LYS A 77 10.31 -5.34 8.88
N VAL A 78 10.52 -6.07 9.98
CA VAL A 78 9.46 -6.34 10.96
C VAL A 78 8.79 -5.05 11.41
N ALA A 79 7.46 -5.08 11.57
CA ALA A 79 6.63 -3.92 11.83
C ALA A 79 5.76 -4.11 13.07
N CYS A 80 5.02 -3.06 13.45
CA CYS A 80 4.04 -3.15 14.53
C CYS A 80 3.00 -4.23 14.22
N VAL A 81 2.76 -5.14 15.15
CA VAL A 81 1.79 -6.23 14.93
C VAL A 81 0.35 -5.74 14.93
N ARG A 82 0.04 -4.76 15.80
CA ARG A 82 -1.30 -4.19 15.96
C ARG A 82 -1.25 -2.67 16.07
N ILE A 83 -2.17 -2.01 15.37
CA ILE A 83 -2.31 -0.55 15.37
C ILE A 83 -3.79 -0.23 15.65
N PRO A 84 -4.12 0.44 16.78
CA PRO A 84 -5.48 0.90 17.02
C PRO A 84 -5.91 1.94 15.97
N PHE A 85 -7.17 1.94 15.56
CA PHE A 85 -7.68 2.96 14.63
C PHE A 85 -7.48 4.39 15.16
N ALA A 86 -7.41 4.56 16.47
CA ALA A 86 -7.22 5.87 17.11
C ALA A 86 -5.82 6.48 16.89
N ARG A 87 -4.82 5.76 16.33
CA ARG A 87 -3.42 6.20 16.31
C ARG A 87 -2.75 5.99 14.95
N GLY A 88 -1.76 6.86 14.68
CA GLY A 88 -0.91 6.76 13.51
C GLY A 88 -1.60 7.07 12.18
N VAL A 89 -0.83 7.03 11.10
CA VAL A 89 -1.32 7.31 9.74
C VAL A 89 -2.26 6.21 9.25
N CYS A 90 -1.88 4.94 9.44
CA CYS A 90 -2.72 3.79 9.12
C CYS A 90 -4.07 3.83 9.87
N GLY A 91 -4.05 4.18 11.17
CA GLY A 91 -5.28 4.35 11.94
C GLY A 91 -6.16 5.49 11.43
N ALA A 92 -5.54 6.63 11.02
CA ALA A 92 -6.26 7.74 10.42
C ALA A 92 -6.96 7.32 9.10
N CYS A 93 -6.25 6.60 8.23
CA CYS A 93 -6.80 6.04 7.01
C CYS A 93 -7.98 5.08 7.30
N ALA A 94 -7.82 4.19 8.27
CA ALA A 94 -8.87 3.23 8.65
C ALA A 94 -10.16 3.91 9.13
N ARG A 95 -10.04 4.99 9.93
CA ARG A 95 -11.19 5.77 10.43
C ARG A 95 -11.90 6.57 9.35
N SER A 96 -11.12 7.32 8.56
CA SER A 96 -11.68 8.22 7.54
C SER A 96 -12.11 7.49 6.28
N ARG A 97 -11.50 6.32 6.00
CA ARG A 97 -11.57 5.61 4.72
C ARG A 97 -11.10 6.45 3.54
N GLU A 98 -10.20 7.39 3.82
CA GLU A 98 -9.60 8.29 2.85
C GLU A 98 -8.09 8.06 2.79
N ILE A 99 -7.50 8.32 1.63
CA ILE A 99 -6.06 8.25 1.42
C ILE A 99 -5.36 9.24 2.35
N GLN A 100 -4.30 8.76 3.01
CA GLN A 100 -3.41 9.60 3.80
C GLN A 100 -2.09 9.75 3.05
N LEU A 101 -1.78 10.96 2.64
CA LEU A 101 -0.53 11.33 1.99
C LEU A 101 0.26 12.21 2.96
N VAL A 102 1.37 11.67 3.49
CA VAL A 102 2.16 12.30 4.55
C VAL A 102 3.57 12.56 4.05
N GLU A 103 3.90 13.84 3.84
CA GLU A 103 5.20 14.27 3.32
C GLU A 103 6.32 14.12 4.35
N ASP A 104 6.01 14.31 5.64
CA ASP A 104 6.92 14.14 6.76
C ASP A 104 6.17 13.50 7.94
N VAL A 105 6.52 12.25 8.22
CA VAL A 105 5.88 11.47 9.31
C VAL A 105 6.16 12.07 10.70
N HIS A 106 7.26 12.80 10.86
CA HIS A 106 7.62 13.43 12.13
C HIS A 106 6.71 14.62 12.48
N ALA A 107 6.08 15.22 11.46
CA ALA A 107 5.09 16.29 11.63
C ALA A 107 3.67 15.77 11.82
N PHE A 108 3.41 14.45 11.62
CA PHE A 108 2.08 13.88 11.73
C PHE A 108 1.68 13.63 13.19
N PRO A 109 0.57 14.23 13.70
CA PRO A 109 0.14 14.06 15.08
C PRO A 109 -0.15 12.60 15.43
N GLY A 110 0.49 12.07 16.46
CA GLY A 110 0.27 10.70 16.92
C GLY A 110 0.89 9.63 16.03
N HIS A 111 1.84 9.99 15.17
CA HIS A 111 2.62 9.04 14.36
C HIS A 111 3.18 7.90 15.23
N ILE A 112 3.09 6.67 14.70
CA ILE A 112 3.69 5.48 15.30
C ILE A 112 4.89 5.10 14.43
N ALA A 113 6.10 5.30 14.93
CA ALA A 113 7.32 4.91 14.24
C ALA A 113 7.51 3.37 14.34
N CYS A 114 6.99 2.61 13.39
CA CYS A 114 7.27 1.18 13.28
C CYS A 114 8.66 0.90 12.67
N ASP A 115 9.14 1.78 11.79
CA ASP A 115 10.53 1.84 11.33
C ASP A 115 11.05 3.28 11.46
N SER A 116 12.16 3.46 12.18
CA SER A 116 12.80 4.77 12.35
C SER A 116 13.43 5.33 11.06
N ALA A 117 13.52 4.50 10.02
CA ALA A 117 14.03 4.92 8.71
C ALA A 117 12.96 5.60 7.84
N SER A 118 11.68 5.46 8.18
CA SER A 118 10.58 6.06 7.41
C SER A 118 10.51 7.57 7.65
N ASN A 119 10.47 8.34 6.57
CA ASN A 119 10.35 9.80 6.59
C ASN A 119 9.09 10.32 5.89
N SER A 120 8.54 9.58 4.93
CA SER A 120 7.23 9.86 4.34
C SER A 120 6.40 8.57 4.20
N GLU A 121 5.10 8.71 4.14
CA GLU A 121 4.16 7.59 4.18
C GLU A 121 2.94 7.87 3.28
N LEU A 122 2.46 6.84 2.60
CA LEU A 122 1.23 6.87 1.82
C LEU A 122 0.37 5.67 2.22
N VAL A 123 -0.82 5.92 2.73
CA VAL A 123 -1.76 4.86 3.14
C VAL A 123 -3.06 4.96 2.39
N LEU A 124 -3.51 3.85 1.82
CA LEU A 124 -4.75 3.77 1.06
C LEU A 124 -5.73 2.77 1.69
N PRO A 125 -7.04 3.10 1.77
CA PRO A 125 -8.03 2.14 2.23
C PRO A 125 -8.29 1.06 1.17
N VAL A 126 -8.46 -0.18 1.64
CA VAL A 126 -8.91 -1.30 0.80
C VAL A 126 -10.33 -1.65 1.20
N LEU A 127 -11.24 -1.48 0.28
CA LEU A 127 -12.68 -1.65 0.53
C LEU A 127 -13.23 -2.86 -0.25
N ALA A 128 -14.00 -3.70 0.43
CA ALA A 128 -14.87 -4.72 -0.20
C ALA A 128 -16.32 -4.21 -0.13
N GLY A 129 -16.81 -3.60 -1.21
CA GLY A 129 -18.02 -2.80 -1.17
C GLY A 129 -17.81 -1.57 -0.26
N GLU A 130 -18.64 -1.44 0.78
CA GLU A 130 -18.51 -0.36 1.78
C GLU A 130 -17.66 -0.78 3.00
N ARG A 131 -17.27 -2.04 3.11
CA ARG A 131 -16.55 -2.56 4.26
C ARG A 131 -15.05 -2.33 4.11
N LEU A 132 -14.43 -1.69 5.10
CA LEU A 132 -12.98 -1.64 5.19
C LEU A 132 -12.45 -3.04 5.53
N VAL A 133 -11.60 -3.60 4.68
CA VAL A 133 -10.98 -4.92 4.87
C VAL A 133 -9.51 -4.82 5.26
N ALA A 134 -8.83 -3.80 4.77
CA ALA A 134 -7.44 -3.52 5.05
C ALA A 134 -7.10 -2.06 4.77
N VAL A 135 -5.90 -1.65 5.14
CA VAL A 135 -5.21 -0.50 4.54
C VAL A 135 -3.94 -1.01 3.86
N PHE A 136 -3.56 -0.38 2.77
CA PHE A 136 -2.26 -0.60 2.12
C PHE A 136 -1.34 0.54 2.49
N ASP A 137 -0.22 0.20 3.09
CA ASP A 137 0.75 1.11 3.69
C ASP A 137 2.07 1.08 2.91
N LEU A 138 2.61 2.24 2.63
CA LEU A 138 3.85 2.46 1.90
C LEU A 138 4.71 3.46 2.67
N ASP A 139 5.90 3.03 3.05
CA ASP A 139 6.90 3.88 3.69
C ASP A 139 8.09 4.15 2.79
N SER A 140 8.65 5.35 2.91
CA SER A 140 9.87 5.75 2.23
C SER A 140 10.87 6.42 3.19
N PRO A 141 12.18 6.15 3.01
CA PRO A 141 13.22 6.86 3.75
C PRO A 141 13.43 8.31 3.27
N LEU A 142 12.77 8.71 2.19
CA LEU A 142 12.80 10.08 1.66
C LEU A 142 11.60 10.86 2.18
N THR A 143 11.79 12.13 2.55
CA THR A 143 10.69 13.06 2.77
C THR A 143 10.02 13.40 1.43
N ALA A 144 8.70 13.64 1.46
CA ALA A 144 7.92 14.02 0.29
C ALA A 144 8.11 13.08 -0.93
N ARG A 145 8.33 11.75 -0.66
CA ARG A 145 8.49 10.77 -1.74
C ARG A 145 7.20 10.60 -2.54
N PHE A 146 6.08 10.67 -1.87
CA PHE A 146 4.77 10.46 -2.47
C PHE A 146 4.07 11.77 -2.77
N ASP A 147 3.34 11.80 -3.90
CA ASP A 147 2.51 12.93 -4.33
C ASP A 147 1.13 12.45 -4.82
N ALA A 148 0.35 13.36 -5.39
CA ALA A 148 -1.00 13.06 -5.87
C ALA A 148 -1.01 12.03 -7.03
N GLU A 149 0.05 11.96 -7.85
CA GLU A 149 0.16 10.95 -8.92
C GLU A 149 0.39 9.56 -8.33
N ASP A 150 1.21 9.44 -7.26
CA ASP A 150 1.39 8.18 -6.52
C ASP A 150 0.06 7.73 -5.89
N ALA A 151 -0.63 8.63 -5.22
CA ALA A 151 -1.92 8.33 -4.58
C ALA A 151 -2.97 7.84 -5.60
N ARG A 152 -3.06 8.49 -6.77
CA ARG A 152 -3.96 8.10 -7.85
C ARG A 152 -3.58 6.73 -8.44
N GLY A 153 -2.31 6.54 -8.76
CA GLY A 153 -1.83 5.29 -9.37
C GLY A 153 -2.03 4.08 -8.46
N PHE A 154 -1.72 4.22 -7.18
CA PHE A 154 -1.99 3.15 -6.20
C PHE A 154 -3.48 2.93 -5.96
N ALA A 155 -4.33 3.96 -5.99
CA ALA A 155 -5.77 3.78 -5.88
C ALA A 155 -6.33 2.92 -7.04
N GLU A 156 -5.83 3.11 -8.27
CA GLU A 156 -6.19 2.28 -9.43
C GLU A 156 -5.72 0.82 -9.23
N ALA A 157 -4.48 0.61 -8.78
CA ALA A 157 -3.95 -0.72 -8.50
C ALA A 157 -4.72 -1.45 -7.38
N ILE A 158 -5.06 -0.74 -6.29
CA ILE A 158 -5.87 -1.26 -5.18
C ILE A 158 -7.28 -1.62 -5.63
N ALA A 159 -7.89 -0.85 -6.54
CA ALA A 159 -9.21 -1.17 -7.08
C ALA A 159 -9.20 -2.50 -7.85
N VAL A 160 -8.12 -2.79 -8.60
CA VAL A 160 -7.95 -4.09 -9.27
C VAL A 160 -7.81 -5.22 -8.25
N LEU A 161 -6.96 -5.05 -7.24
CA LEU A 161 -6.79 -6.03 -6.17
C LEU A 161 -8.10 -6.31 -5.45
N ALA A 162 -8.80 -5.25 -5.01
CA ALA A 162 -10.03 -5.38 -4.24
C ALA A 162 -11.15 -6.10 -5.00
N GLY A 163 -11.32 -5.78 -6.30
CA GLY A 163 -12.33 -6.41 -7.16
C GLY A 163 -11.99 -7.84 -7.57
N GLY A 164 -10.71 -8.20 -7.57
CA GLY A 164 -10.22 -9.54 -7.93
C GLY A 164 -10.11 -10.53 -6.77
N THR A 165 -10.40 -10.12 -5.54
CA THR A 165 -10.10 -10.88 -4.31
C THR A 165 -11.37 -11.28 -3.56
N ASP A 166 -11.43 -12.53 -3.08
CA ASP A 166 -12.48 -13.02 -2.19
C ASP A 166 -12.08 -12.71 -0.73
N TRP A 167 -12.70 -11.67 -0.18
CA TRP A 167 -12.40 -11.21 1.16
C TRP A 167 -13.11 -12.05 2.23
N PRO A 168 -12.43 -12.42 3.33
CA PRO A 168 -13.08 -13.13 4.43
C PRO A 168 -14.19 -12.28 5.05
N GLN A 169 -15.22 -12.96 5.60
CA GLN A 169 -16.38 -12.35 6.26
C GLN A 169 -15.96 -11.65 7.56
#